data_2120c2488fdee0e144dd42f5e47b10b9
#
_entry.id   2120c2488fdee0e144dd42f5e47b10b9
#
_cell.length_a   1.000
_cell.length_b   1.000
_cell.length_c   1.000
_cell.angle_alpha   90.00
_cell.angle_beta   90.00
_cell.angle_gamma   90.00
#
_symmetry.space_group_name_H-M   'P 1'
#
loop_
_entity.id
_entity.type
_entity.pdbx_description
1 polymer ?
#
loop_
_entity_poly.entity_id
_entity_poly.type
_entity_poly.pdbx_seq_one_letter_code
_entity_poly.pdbx_strand_id
1 'polypeptide(L)'
;METAVLGVISQGISKFDKISRELNVEPKDLEPILHKLENSGLIKVDEKKGWLGTKIEINPTEEGYKEFERKLKILQEKWNQLEDTYKSGNKQELKQKLREDKSFLPSMMMFGIIDMIMFSMMFSMIGTSIGSFIQDEDMGGMDDGADDIGESDTGNDGGFDIDIGF
;
A
#
# COMPACT_ATOMS: atom_id res chain seq x y z
N MET A 1 9.58 -1.26 4.83
CA MET A 1 9.56 -2.67 4.36
C MET A 1 9.26 -3.66 5.51
N GLU A 2 9.94 -3.63 6.65
CA GLU A 2 9.70 -4.55 7.78
C GLU A 2 8.22 -4.63 8.23
N THR A 3 7.55 -3.48 8.32
CA THR A 3 6.11 -3.43 8.68
C THR A 3 5.24 -4.16 7.67
N ALA A 4 5.55 -4.05 6.38
CA ALA A 4 4.82 -4.73 5.32
C ALA A 4 5.04 -6.25 5.41
N VAL A 5 6.28 -6.69 5.59
CA VAL A 5 6.60 -8.13 5.77
C VAL A 5 5.89 -8.71 7.00
N LEU A 6 5.99 -8.03 8.15
CA LEU A 6 5.32 -8.46 9.38
C LEU A 6 3.79 -8.49 9.20
N GLY A 7 3.23 -7.52 8.49
CA GLY A 7 1.81 -7.45 8.21
C GLY A 7 1.30 -8.62 7.36
N VAL A 8 1.99 -8.92 6.26
CA VAL A 8 1.66 -10.05 5.38
C VAL A 8 1.71 -11.39 6.14
N ILE A 9 2.74 -11.56 7.00
CA ILE A 9 2.87 -12.74 7.85
C ILE A 9 1.73 -12.78 8.88
N SER A 10 1.37 -11.64 9.49
CA SER A 10 0.27 -11.54 10.46
C SER A 10 -1.11 -11.82 9.84
N GLN A 11 -1.25 -11.62 8.53
CA GLN A 11 -2.46 -11.98 7.76
C GLN A 11 -2.50 -13.47 7.35
N GLY A 12 -1.52 -14.27 7.79
CA GLY A 12 -1.48 -15.72 7.57
C GLY A 12 -0.73 -16.17 6.33
N ILE A 13 0.00 -15.29 5.64
CA ILE A 13 0.87 -15.68 4.54
C ILE A 13 2.22 -16.14 5.13
N SER A 14 2.39 -17.45 5.25
CA SER A 14 3.49 -18.09 5.99
C SER A 14 4.60 -18.67 5.11
N LYS A 15 4.46 -18.62 3.78
CA LYS A 15 5.45 -19.20 2.86
C LYS A 15 6.34 -18.11 2.29
N PHE A 16 7.65 -18.34 2.31
CA PHE A 16 8.66 -17.42 1.77
C PHE A 16 8.32 -16.90 0.36
N ASP A 17 8.07 -17.82 -0.60
CA ASP A 17 7.76 -17.46 -1.98
C ASP A 17 6.45 -16.66 -2.13
N LYS A 18 5.48 -16.89 -1.22
CA LYS A 18 4.23 -16.13 -1.23
C LYS A 18 4.44 -14.72 -0.68
N ILE A 19 5.22 -14.58 0.40
CA ILE A 19 5.58 -13.29 0.99
C ILE A 19 6.34 -12.44 -0.05
N SER A 20 7.35 -13.03 -0.71
CA SER A 20 8.13 -12.38 -1.77
C SER A 20 7.24 -11.86 -2.90
N ARG A 21 6.29 -12.66 -3.38
CA ARG A 21 5.36 -12.28 -4.46
C ARG A 21 4.35 -11.22 -4.01
N GLU A 22 3.78 -11.37 -2.82
CA GLU A 22 2.78 -10.42 -2.29
C GLU A 22 3.36 -9.02 -2.12
N LEU A 23 4.62 -8.96 -1.71
CA LEU A 23 5.33 -7.70 -1.49
C LEU A 23 6.09 -7.21 -2.71
N ASN A 24 6.12 -7.99 -3.80
CA ASN A 24 6.96 -7.75 -4.98
C ASN A 24 8.43 -7.46 -4.61
N VAL A 25 8.98 -8.25 -3.67
CA VAL A 25 10.35 -8.11 -3.15
C VAL A 25 11.18 -9.30 -3.60
N GLU A 26 12.38 -9.06 -4.08
CA GLU A 26 13.27 -10.15 -4.46
C GLU A 26 13.68 -11.00 -3.25
N PRO A 27 13.86 -12.33 -3.42
CA PRO A 27 14.27 -13.23 -2.34
C PRO A 27 15.49 -12.74 -1.55
N LYS A 28 16.50 -12.21 -2.24
CA LYS A 28 17.73 -11.68 -1.62
C LYS A 28 17.51 -10.49 -0.68
N ASP A 29 16.45 -9.69 -0.95
CA ASP A 29 16.10 -8.52 -0.15
C ASP A 29 15.14 -8.87 1.00
N LEU A 30 14.34 -9.92 0.81
CA LEU A 30 13.42 -10.43 1.83
C LEU A 30 14.15 -11.17 2.96
N GLU A 31 15.16 -11.96 2.63
CA GLU A 31 15.92 -12.78 3.60
C GLU A 31 16.47 -11.96 4.79
N PRO A 32 17.19 -10.84 4.58
CA PRO A 32 17.69 -10.03 5.69
C PRO A 32 16.59 -9.46 6.59
N ILE A 33 15.43 -9.13 5.98
CA ILE A 33 14.28 -8.60 6.73
C ILE A 33 13.69 -9.67 7.63
N LEU A 34 13.53 -10.90 7.12
CA LEU A 34 13.05 -12.03 7.91
C LEU A 34 14.00 -12.36 9.06
N HIS A 35 15.30 -12.42 8.81
CA HIS A 35 16.29 -12.62 9.86
C HIS A 35 16.23 -11.53 10.93
N LYS A 36 16.03 -10.27 10.55
CA LYS A 36 15.89 -9.20 11.51
C LYS A 36 14.63 -9.33 12.36
N LEU A 37 13.50 -9.68 11.75
CA LEU A 37 12.24 -9.90 12.47
C LEU A 37 12.32 -11.11 13.42
N GLU A 38 12.98 -12.18 13.00
CA GLU A 38 13.21 -13.37 13.81
C GLU A 38 14.14 -13.07 15.01
N ASN A 39 15.28 -12.41 14.78
CA ASN A 39 16.19 -11.97 15.82
C ASN A 39 15.53 -11.02 16.83
N SER A 40 14.54 -10.26 16.38
CA SER A 40 13.74 -9.38 17.25
C SER A 40 12.59 -10.12 17.96
N GLY A 41 12.44 -11.43 17.73
CA GLY A 41 11.40 -12.25 18.34
C GLY A 41 9.99 -11.95 17.79
N LEU A 42 9.85 -11.26 16.68
CA LEU A 42 8.56 -10.88 16.09
C LEU A 42 7.97 -11.98 15.20
N ILE A 43 8.81 -12.81 14.63
CA ILE A 43 8.41 -13.99 13.85
C ILE A 43 9.17 -15.22 14.33
N LYS A 44 8.65 -16.39 13.96
CA LYS A 44 9.28 -17.68 14.17
C LYS A 44 9.31 -18.43 12.85
N VAL A 45 10.46 -18.98 12.52
CA VAL A 45 10.67 -19.82 11.34
C VAL A 45 10.66 -21.29 11.78
N ASP A 46 9.65 -22.03 11.36
CA ASP A 46 9.47 -23.45 11.68
C ASP A 46 9.82 -24.31 10.46
N GLU A 47 10.82 -25.16 10.60
CA GLU A 47 11.15 -26.20 9.61
C GLU A 47 10.38 -27.48 9.90
N LYS A 48 9.41 -27.84 9.05
CA LYS A 48 8.68 -29.09 9.13
C LYS A 48 9.24 -30.09 8.11
N LYS A 49 9.91 -31.11 8.57
CA LYS A 49 10.32 -32.24 7.73
C LYS A 49 9.11 -33.13 7.44
N GLY A 50 8.67 -33.13 6.20
CA GLY A 50 7.62 -34.03 5.71
C GLY A 50 8.20 -35.09 4.78
N TRP A 51 7.42 -36.08 4.42
CA TRP A 51 7.84 -37.16 3.53
C TRP A 51 8.16 -36.64 2.09
N LEU A 52 7.64 -35.49 1.71
CA LEU A 52 7.86 -34.80 0.41
C LEU A 52 8.93 -33.68 0.46
N GLY A 53 9.71 -33.62 1.56
CA GLY A 53 10.74 -32.59 1.73
C GLY A 53 10.53 -31.69 2.95
N THR A 54 11.44 -30.74 3.12
CA THR A 54 11.36 -29.74 4.19
C THR A 54 10.45 -28.59 3.79
N LYS A 55 9.44 -28.29 4.61
CA LYS A 55 8.62 -27.09 4.48
C LYS A 55 9.08 -26.06 5.50
N ILE A 56 9.33 -24.86 5.03
CA ILE A 56 9.61 -23.71 5.88
C ILE A 56 8.29 -22.92 6.02
N GLU A 57 7.85 -22.73 7.26
CA GLU A 57 6.70 -21.92 7.61
C GLU A 57 7.15 -20.77 8.50
N ILE A 58 6.75 -19.56 8.13
CA ILE A 58 7.08 -18.33 8.84
C ILE A 58 5.80 -17.84 9.51
N ASN A 59 5.80 -17.77 10.84
CA ASN A 59 4.64 -17.42 11.63
C ASN A 59 4.95 -16.22 12.53
N PRO A 60 3.98 -15.31 12.78
CA PRO A 60 4.18 -14.24 13.73
C PRO A 60 4.14 -14.79 15.15
N THR A 61 4.92 -14.21 16.03
CA THR A 61 4.82 -14.46 17.49
C THR A 61 3.71 -13.58 18.09
N GLU A 62 3.39 -13.80 19.37
CA GLU A 62 2.47 -12.91 20.10
C GLU A 62 2.99 -11.45 20.12
N GLU A 63 4.30 -11.29 20.32
CA GLU A 63 4.95 -9.97 20.25
C GLU A 63 4.92 -9.39 18.83
N GLY A 64 5.04 -10.24 17.80
CA GLY A 64 4.90 -9.83 16.40
C GLY A 64 3.52 -9.29 16.09
N TYR A 65 2.47 -9.92 16.58
CA TYR A 65 1.09 -9.41 16.43
C TYR A 65 0.92 -8.07 17.14
N LYS A 66 1.37 -7.95 18.39
CA LYS A 66 1.28 -6.68 19.16
C LYS A 66 2.06 -5.55 18.46
N GLU A 67 3.24 -5.85 17.96
CA GLU A 67 4.05 -4.86 17.24
C GLU A 67 3.37 -4.43 15.93
N PHE A 68 2.78 -5.37 15.20
CA PHE A 68 2.02 -5.04 13.99
C PHE A 68 0.81 -4.17 14.30
N GLU A 69 0.01 -4.50 15.30
CA GLU A 69 -1.12 -3.67 15.74
C GLU A 69 -0.68 -2.25 16.15
N ARG A 70 0.46 -2.16 16.86
CA ARG A 70 1.06 -0.86 17.21
C ARG A 70 1.44 -0.05 15.96
N LYS A 71 2.03 -0.71 14.96
CA LYS A 71 2.38 -0.06 13.68
C LYS A 71 1.14 0.39 12.92
N LEU A 72 0.09 -0.42 12.86
CA LEU A 72 -1.17 -0.04 12.24
C LEU A 72 -1.78 1.21 12.90
N LYS A 73 -1.76 1.29 14.22
CA LYS A 73 -2.22 2.49 14.95
C LYS A 73 -1.45 3.73 14.54
N ILE A 74 -0.12 3.66 14.47
CA ILE A 74 0.72 4.78 14.03
C ILE A 74 0.37 5.21 12.61
N LEU A 75 0.18 4.26 11.70
CA LEU A 75 -0.22 4.56 10.31
C LEU A 75 -1.59 5.22 10.26
N GLN A 76 -2.55 4.75 11.04
CA GLN A 76 -3.89 5.33 11.13
C GLN A 76 -3.86 6.75 11.69
N GLU A 77 -3.07 7.01 12.75
CA GLU A 77 -2.90 8.34 13.32
C GLU A 77 -2.30 9.33 12.31
N LYS A 78 -1.31 8.87 11.53
CA LYS A 78 -0.72 9.68 10.45
C LYS A 78 -1.73 9.99 9.34
N TRP A 79 -2.53 9.02 8.95
CA TRP A 79 -3.60 9.24 7.99
C TRP A 79 -4.62 10.26 8.49
N ASN A 80 -5.08 10.13 9.72
CA ASN A 80 -6.01 11.07 10.35
C ASN A 80 -5.43 12.51 10.37
N GLN A 81 -4.13 12.66 10.65
CA GLN A 81 -3.46 13.97 10.60
C GLN A 81 -3.43 14.57 9.19
N LEU A 82 -3.24 13.75 8.15
CA LEU A 82 -3.34 14.20 6.76
C LEU A 82 -4.77 14.65 6.41
N GLU A 83 -5.78 13.88 6.83
CA GLU A 83 -7.18 14.25 6.65
C GLU A 83 -7.53 15.57 7.33
N ASP A 84 -7.12 15.76 8.58
CA ASP A 84 -7.38 16.99 9.33
C ASP A 84 -6.69 18.19 8.68
N THR A 85 -5.46 18.01 8.20
CA THR A 85 -4.73 19.05 7.48
C THR A 85 -5.41 19.39 6.14
N TYR A 86 -5.91 18.39 5.42
CA TYR A 86 -6.69 18.60 4.21
C TYR A 86 -7.97 19.38 4.49
N LYS A 87 -8.73 18.98 5.52
CA LYS A 87 -9.97 19.68 5.94
C LYS A 87 -9.73 21.11 6.38
N SER A 88 -8.56 21.43 6.96
CA SER A 88 -8.18 22.80 7.33
C SER A 88 -7.92 23.71 6.13
N GLY A 89 -7.77 23.18 4.93
CA GLY A 89 -7.48 23.93 3.71
C GLY A 89 -6.04 24.44 3.57
N ASN A 90 -5.14 24.06 4.47
CA ASN A 90 -3.74 24.48 4.47
C ASN A 90 -2.89 23.66 3.48
N LYS A 91 -2.82 24.13 2.23
CA LYS A 91 -2.09 23.48 1.13
C LYS A 91 -0.60 23.26 1.42
N GLN A 92 0.04 24.26 2.05
CA GLN A 92 1.49 24.19 2.31
C GLN A 92 1.80 23.14 3.37
N GLU A 93 1.04 23.13 4.45
CA GLU A 93 1.18 22.16 5.51
C GLU A 93 0.86 20.73 5.01
N LEU A 94 -0.20 20.57 4.22
CA LEU A 94 -0.55 19.29 3.60
C LEU A 94 0.59 18.75 2.73
N LYS A 95 1.16 19.62 1.87
CA LYS A 95 2.29 19.23 1.02
C LYS A 95 3.52 18.83 1.83
N GLN A 96 3.79 19.53 2.92
CA GLN A 96 4.89 19.21 3.82
C GLN A 96 4.66 17.86 4.51
N LYS A 97 3.50 17.62 5.11
CA LYS A 97 3.17 16.36 5.78
C LYS A 97 3.20 15.17 4.83
N LEU A 98 2.66 15.31 3.62
CA LEU A 98 2.74 14.25 2.61
C LEU A 98 4.19 13.88 2.27
N ARG A 99 5.10 14.86 2.22
CA ARG A 99 6.54 14.60 2.00
C ARG A 99 7.18 13.92 3.22
N GLU A 100 6.89 14.40 4.43
CA GLU A 100 7.41 13.82 5.67
C GLU A 100 6.96 12.37 5.86
N ASP A 101 5.71 12.08 5.51
CA ASP A 101 5.09 10.76 5.66
C ASP A 101 5.20 9.88 4.39
N LYS A 102 5.91 10.32 3.35
CA LYS A 102 6.05 9.61 2.07
C LYS A 102 6.42 8.13 2.26
N SER A 103 7.35 7.83 3.17
CA SER A 103 7.81 6.46 3.46
C SER A 103 6.74 5.55 4.08
N PHE A 104 5.66 6.11 4.63
CA PHE A 104 4.56 5.35 5.22
C PHE A 104 3.42 5.08 4.23
N LEU A 105 3.31 5.87 3.15
CA LEU A 105 2.23 5.78 2.18
C LEU A 105 2.07 4.37 1.56
N PRO A 106 3.15 3.66 1.15
CA PRO A 106 3.02 2.31 0.63
C PRO A 106 2.40 1.34 1.62
N SER A 107 2.82 1.40 2.89
CA SER A 107 2.24 0.56 3.94
C SER A 107 0.79 0.92 4.24
N MET A 108 0.44 2.21 4.22
CA MET A 108 -0.93 2.67 4.42
C MET A 108 -1.85 2.19 3.29
N MET A 109 -1.39 2.23 2.03
CA MET A 109 -2.12 1.71 0.87
C MET A 109 -2.32 0.20 0.99
N MET A 110 -1.24 -0.53 1.28
CA MET A 110 -1.24 -1.98 1.38
C MET A 110 -2.20 -2.50 2.46
N PHE A 111 -2.31 -1.79 3.58
CA PHE A 111 -3.21 -2.17 4.68
C PHE A 111 -4.60 -1.54 4.58
N GLY A 112 -4.92 -0.86 3.47
CA GLY A 112 -6.24 -0.26 3.25
C GLY A 112 -6.58 0.87 4.21
N ILE A 113 -5.58 1.56 4.75
CA ILE A 113 -5.76 2.71 5.66
C ILE A 113 -6.12 3.96 4.87
N ILE A 114 -5.57 4.12 3.67
CA ILE A 114 -5.81 5.28 2.81
C ILE A 114 -7.19 5.18 2.16
N ASP A 115 -8.00 6.22 2.35
CA ASP A 115 -9.13 6.48 1.48
C ASP A 115 -8.62 7.08 0.15
N MET A 116 -8.69 6.29 -0.93
CA MET A 116 -8.14 6.67 -2.24
C MET A 116 -8.84 7.89 -2.84
N ILE A 117 -10.12 8.10 -2.56
CA ILE A 117 -10.86 9.27 -3.05
C ILE A 117 -10.33 10.52 -2.36
N MET A 118 -10.25 10.50 -1.03
CA MET A 118 -9.72 11.61 -0.25
C MET A 118 -8.24 11.86 -0.57
N PHE A 119 -7.45 10.81 -0.75
CA PHE A 119 -6.06 10.90 -1.16
C PHE A 119 -5.90 11.62 -2.52
N SER A 120 -6.73 11.26 -3.52
CA SER A 120 -6.76 11.93 -4.81
C SER A 120 -7.14 13.42 -4.68
N MET A 121 -8.11 13.74 -3.83
CA MET A 121 -8.51 15.14 -3.55
C MET A 121 -7.39 15.94 -2.90
N MET A 122 -6.61 15.34 -1.99
CA MET A 122 -5.42 15.98 -1.38
C MET A 122 -4.40 16.37 -2.44
N PHE A 123 -4.11 15.47 -3.41
CA PHE A 123 -3.19 15.77 -4.51
C PHE A 123 -3.72 16.84 -5.46
N SER A 124 -5.01 16.81 -5.78
CA SER A 124 -5.67 17.86 -6.55
C SER A 124 -5.53 19.23 -5.85
N MET A 125 -5.74 19.27 -4.53
CA MET A 125 -5.61 20.48 -3.74
C MET A 125 -4.20 21.07 -3.77
N ILE A 126 -3.15 20.25 -3.69
CA ILE A 126 -1.75 20.72 -3.73
C ILE A 126 -1.22 20.95 -5.14
N GLY A 127 -2.01 20.61 -6.19
CA GLY A 127 -1.64 20.83 -7.60
C GLY A 127 -0.51 19.92 -8.08
N THR A 128 -0.45 18.68 -7.59
CA THR A 128 0.56 17.67 -7.96
C THR A 128 -0.15 16.37 -8.29
N SER A 129 0.33 15.62 -9.29
CA SER A 129 -0.20 14.27 -9.55
C SER A 129 0.37 13.25 -8.56
N ILE A 130 -0.41 12.21 -8.25
CA ILE A 130 0.02 11.10 -7.39
C ILE A 130 1.25 10.43 -8.00
N GLY A 131 1.22 10.16 -9.32
CA GLY A 131 2.32 9.53 -10.04
C GLY A 131 3.63 10.31 -9.93
N SER A 132 3.62 11.62 -10.18
CA SER A 132 4.83 12.46 -10.06
C SER A 132 5.37 12.54 -8.63
N PHE A 133 4.50 12.38 -7.62
CA PHE A 133 4.90 12.39 -6.22
C PHE A 133 5.54 11.06 -5.79
N ILE A 134 5.07 9.96 -6.34
CA ILE A 134 5.56 8.61 -6.02
C ILE A 134 6.84 8.28 -6.80
N GLN A 135 6.98 8.76 -8.04
CA GLN A 135 8.08 8.47 -8.97
C GLN A 135 9.47 9.02 -8.59
N ASP A 136 9.61 9.83 -7.54
CA ASP A 136 10.91 10.16 -6.99
C ASP A 136 11.57 8.91 -6.35
N GLU A 137 12.12 8.05 -7.20
CA GLU A 137 13.18 7.05 -7.05
C GLU A 137 12.95 5.74 -6.27
N ASP A 138 11.80 5.39 -5.67
CA ASP A 138 11.79 4.16 -4.85
C ASP A 138 10.55 3.24 -4.95
N MET A 139 9.78 3.31 -6.02
CA MET A 139 8.65 2.37 -6.24
C MET A 139 8.75 1.71 -7.61
N GLY A 140 9.72 0.83 -7.78
CA GLY A 140 9.71 -0.12 -8.89
C GLY A 140 8.55 -1.09 -8.75
N GLY A 141 7.49 -0.89 -9.55
CA GLY A 141 6.54 -1.94 -9.89
C GLY A 141 5.14 -1.91 -9.29
N MET A 142 4.48 -0.76 -9.23
CA MET A 142 3.01 -0.75 -9.32
C MET A 142 2.65 -0.21 -10.70
N ASP A 143 2.27 -1.13 -11.58
CA ASP A 143 1.72 -0.83 -12.90
C ASP A 143 0.36 -0.16 -12.69
N ASP A 144 0.32 1.17 -12.89
CA ASP A 144 -0.88 1.98 -12.77
C ASP A 144 -1.79 1.74 -13.97
N GLY A 145 -2.66 0.76 -13.86
CA GLY A 145 -3.83 0.63 -14.71
C GLY A 145 -4.92 1.68 -14.36
N ALA A 146 -4.57 2.96 -14.28
CA ALA A 146 -5.50 4.05 -14.01
C ALA A 146 -5.23 5.28 -14.86
N ASP A 147 -4.99 5.08 -16.14
CA ASP A 147 -5.09 6.13 -17.16
C ASP A 147 -6.20 5.75 -18.13
N ASP A 148 -7.43 6.15 -17.83
CA ASP A 148 -8.39 6.65 -18.78
C ASP A 148 -9.66 7.18 -18.07
N ILE A 149 -9.56 8.36 -17.49
CA ILE A 149 -10.74 9.22 -17.35
C ILE A 149 -10.60 10.26 -18.46
N GLY A 150 -11.03 9.85 -19.67
CA GLY A 150 -11.07 10.68 -20.83
C GLY A 150 -11.87 11.96 -20.55
N GLU A 151 -11.28 13.06 -20.94
CA GLU A 151 -11.95 14.32 -21.22
C GLU A 151 -13.19 14.03 -22.06
N SER A 152 -14.38 14.19 -21.49
CA SER A 152 -15.62 14.25 -22.25
C SER A 152 -15.72 15.62 -22.87
N ASP A 153 -15.22 15.74 -24.10
CA ASP A 153 -15.53 16.84 -25.01
C ASP A 153 -17.02 16.80 -25.31
N THR A 154 -17.75 17.80 -24.85
CA THR A 154 -19.14 18.06 -25.21
C THR A 154 -19.20 18.68 -26.60
N GLY A 155 -19.19 17.82 -27.61
CA GLY A 155 -19.47 18.17 -29.01
C GLY A 155 -20.84 17.62 -29.45
N ASN A 156 -21.78 18.44 -29.35
CA ASN A 156 -23.07 18.60 -30.01
C ASN A 156 -23.31 17.79 -31.30
N ASP A 157 -24.56 17.30 -31.42
CA ASP A 157 -25.36 17.15 -32.66
C ASP A 157 -25.37 15.76 -33.33
N GLY A 158 -26.55 15.19 -33.44
CA GLY A 158 -26.86 14.04 -34.27
C GLY A 158 -28.12 13.31 -33.85
N GLY A 159 -29.28 13.78 -34.31
CA GLY A 159 -30.61 13.28 -34.05
C GLY A 159 -30.73 11.76 -34.32
N PHE A 160 -31.34 11.07 -33.38
CA PHE A 160 -31.85 9.70 -33.61
C PHE A 160 -33.27 9.78 -34.16
N ASP A 161 -33.40 9.68 -35.48
CA ASP A 161 -34.65 9.35 -36.14
C ASP A 161 -35.00 7.87 -35.80
N ILE A 162 -35.99 7.70 -34.95
CA ILE A 162 -36.63 6.39 -34.72
C ILE A 162 -37.77 6.28 -35.69
N ASP A 163 -37.56 5.66 -36.85
CA ASP A 163 -38.60 5.27 -37.74
C ASP A 163 -39.27 3.99 -37.22
N ILE A 164 -40.47 4.14 -36.64
CA ILE A 164 -41.31 3.03 -36.24
C ILE A 164 -42.29 2.77 -37.40
N GLY A 165 -41.86 1.96 -38.35
CA GLY A 165 -42.73 1.42 -39.41
C GLY A 165 -43.63 0.31 -38.90
N PHE A 166 -44.92 0.44 -39.12
CA PHE A 166 -45.96 -0.58 -38.96
C PHE A 166 -45.84 -1.64 -40.02
#